data_10c1f8932b53a962a1cd4c071f10fc50
#
_entry.id   10c1f8932b53a962a1cd4c071f10fc50
#
_cell.length_a   1.000
_cell.length_b   1.000
_cell.length_c   1.000
_cell.angle_alpha   90.00
_cell.angle_beta   90.00
_cell.angle_gamma   90.00
#
_symmetry.space_group_name_H-M   'P 1'
#
loop_
_entity.id
_entity.type
_entity.pdbx_description
1 polymer ?
#
loop_
_entity_poly.entity_id
_entity_poly.type
_entity_poly.pdbx_seq_one_letter_code
_entity_poly.pdbx_strand_id
1 'polypeptide(L)'
;MASIQCIERVYSCTVIYDDFIRINEEYVLSNDRRIASLTPCAGRCSTVFGDSVCRGCRRFNHEVIRWNTFTPEQQTTIWKRLDAQLDQILVPMLPFADLKHVEGFVLSKRVRLRDDASRGRKLYQALKICEKNKNFANESGLGIQSQQVKPIWQEFERRVLALAIASYDLAFLRADSISERLIHLAEEE
;
A
#
# COMPACT_ATOMS: atom_id res chain seq x y z
N MET A 1 17.86 -23.78 -33.87
CA MET A 1 18.05 -24.16 -32.46
C MET A 1 18.26 -22.90 -31.60
N ALA A 2 17.32 -21.95 -31.61
CA ALA A 2 17.41 -20.70 -30.82
C ALA A 2 16.04 -20.24 -30.23
N SER A 3 15.08 -21.15 -30.12
CA SER A 3 13.70 -20.75 -29.79
C SER A 3 13.19 -21.27 -28.46
N ILE A 4 13.97 -22.01 -27.67
CA ILE A 4 13.50 -22.65 -26.44
C ILE A 4 13.88 -21.86 -25.18
N GLN A 5 14.83 -20.92 -25.25
CA GLN A 5 15.27 -20.16 -24.07
C GLN A 5 14.41 -18.95 -23.71
N CYS A 6 13.39 -18.60 -24.50
CA CYS A 6 12.54 -17.45 -24.23
C CYS A 6 11.25 -17.82 -23.45
N ILE A 7 10.90 -19.10 -23.36
CA ILE A 7 9.64 -19.57 -22.76
C ILE A 7 9.75 -19.76 -21.24
N GLU A 8 10.96 -20.04 -20.70
CA GLU A 8 11.14 -20.22 -19.26
C GLU A 8 11.05 -18.94 -18.43
N ARG A 9 10.98 -17.76 -19.05
CA ARG A 9 10.83 -16.47 -18.33
C ARG A 9 9.42 -16.06 -18.00
N VAL A 10 8.41 -16.77 -18.47
CA VAL A 10 6.99 -16.41 -18.27
C VAL A 10 6.32 -17.23 -17.15
N TYR A 11 6.96 -18.27 -16.69
CA TYR A 11 6.43 -19.14 -15.65
C TYR A 11 6.80 -18.65 -14.26
N SER A 12 6.16 -17.65 -13.80
CA SER A 12 5.86 -17.48 -12.38
C SER A 12 5.37 -16.07 -12.08
N CYS A 13 4.13 -15.90 -11.76
CA CYS A 13 3.61 -14.73 -11.05
C CYS A 13 4.40 -14.50 -9.75
N THR A 14 5.02 -15.55 -9.20
CA THR A 14 6.06 -15.52 -8.17
C THR A 14 7.33 -14.81 -8.64
N VAL A 15 7.77 -14.96 -9.89
CA VAL A 15 9.03 -14.35 -10.38
C VAL A 15 8.88 -12.85 -10.59
N ILE A 16 7.73 -12.36 -11.07
CA ILE A 16 7.51 -10.91 -11.18
C ILE A 16 7.42 -10.28 -9.78
N TYR A 17 6.85 -11.00 -8.83
CA TYR A 17 6.80 -10.58 -7.43
C TYR A 17 8.19 -10.71 -6.77
N ASP A 18 8.94 -11.74 -7.09
CA ASP A 18 10.31 -11.97 -6.62
C ASP A 18 11.32 -11.03 -7.28
N ASP A 19 11.16 -10.68 -8.57
CA ASP A 19 12.00 -9.66 -9.24
C ASP A 19 11.67 -8.25 -8.74
N PHE A 20 10.42 -7.95 -8.41
CA PHE A 20 10.07 -6.70 -7.74
C PHE A 20 10.67 -6.63 -6.32
N ILE A 21 10.82 -7.77 -5.66
CA ILE A 21 11.53 -7.91 -4.38
C ILE A 21 13.05 -7.79 -4.59
N ARG A 22 13.63 -8.42 -5.62
CA ARG A 22 15.09 -8.44 -5.88
C ARG A 22 15.70 -7.08 -6.23
N ILE A 23 14.99 -6.22 -6.95
CA ILE A 23 15.49 -4.88 -7.33
C ILE A 23 15.73 -3.98 -6.10
N ASN A 24 15.20 -4.36 -4.92
CA ASN A 24 15.36 -3.62 -3.68
C ASN A 24 16.33 -4.24 -2.67
N GLU A 25 16.99 -5.36 -2.98
CA GLU A 25 17.89 -6.03 -2.03
C GLU A 25 19.19 -5.26 -1.74
N GLU A 26 19.61 -4.33 -2.59
CA GLU A 26 20.85 -3.57 -2.42
C GLU A 26 20.76 -2.38 -1.44
N TYR A 27 19.55 -2.05 -0.93
CA TYR A 27 19.35 -0.83 -0.12
C TYR A 27 18.96 -1.06 1.34
N VAL A 28 18.85 -2.30 1.83
CA VAL A 28 18.37 -2.56 3.21
C VAL A 28 19.33 -3.48 3.98
N LEU A 29 20.50 -2.99 4.27
CA LEU A 29 21.33 -3.46 5.39
C LEU A 29 21.42 -2.36 6.45
N SER A 30 20.31 -1.96 7.05
CA SER A 30 20.28 -1.28 8.35
C SER A 30 19.15 -1.84 9.20
N ASN A 31 19.51 -2.71 10.03
CA ASN A 31 19.12 -3.03 11.40
C ASN A 31 17.89 -2.28 11.95
N ASP A 32 16.66 -2.62 11.55
CA ASP A 32 15.51 -2.18 12.30
C ASP A 32 14.45 -3.26 12.56
N ARG A 33 14.73 -4.08 13.59
CA ARG A 33 13.75 -5.03 14.15
C ARG A 33 12.48 -4.38 14.69
N ARG A 34 12.41 -3.03 14.75
CA ARG A 34 11.26 -2.26 15.25
C ARG A 34 10.19 -2.07 14.18
N ILE A 35 10.54 -2.11 12.90
CA ILE A 35 9.58 -1.98 11.79
C ILE A 35 8.69 -3.25 11.70
N ALA A 36 9.26 -4.41 11.93
CA ALA A 36 8.55 -5.69 11.87
C ALA A 36 7.44 -5.85 12.93
N SER A 37 7.44 -5.04 14.00
CA SER A 37 6.44 -5.11 15.07
C SER A 37 5.14 -4.34 14.77
N LEU A 38 5.13 -3.49 13.73
CA LEU A 38 3.97 -2.71 13.36
C LEU A 38 3.19 -3.39 12.24
N THR A 39 1.93 -3.69 12.49
CA THR A 39 1.03 -4.20 11.46
C THR A 39 0.29 -3.06 10.75
N PRO A 40 0.09 -3.12 9.41
CA PRO A 40 -0.78 -2.18 8.70
C PRO A 40 -2.25 -2.27 9.08
N CYS A 41 -2.63 -3.24 9.89
CA CYS A 41 -4.02 -3.54 10.22
C CYS A 41 -4.74 -2.32 10.82
N ALA A 42 -5.89 -1.97 10.25
CA ALA A 42 -6.75 -0.88 10.73
C ALA A 42 -7.84 -1.35 11.72
N GLY A 43 -7.81 -2.63 12.13
CA GLY A 43 -8.81 -3.23 13.02
C GLY A 43 -10.15 -3.58 12.35
N ARG A 44 -10.30 -3.34 11.05
CA ARG A 44 -11.50 -3.66 10.24
C ARG A 44 -11.08 -4.51 9.06
N CYS A 45 -11.13 -5.83 9.22
CA CYS A 45 -10.70 -6.73 8.16
C CYS A 45 -11.90 -7.14 7.31
N SER A 46 -11.93 -6.72 6.05
CA SER A 46 -12.99 -7.08 5.10
C SER A 46 -12.70 -8.33 4.28
N THR A 47 -11.46 -8.83 4.31
CA THR A 47 -11.10 -10.07 3.60
C THR A 47 -11.77 -11.30 4.19
N VAL A 48 -12.25 -11.25 5.43
CA VAL A 48 -13.08 -12.30 6.05
C VAL A 48 -14.45 -12.44 5.37
N PHE A 49 -14.87 -11.43 4.62
CA PHE A 49 -16.10 -11.44 3.82
C PHE A 49 -15.85 -11.70 2.33
N GLY A 50 -14.63 -12.13 1.97
CA GLY A 50 -14.28 -12.49 0.58
C GLY A 50 -13.66 -11.36 -0.25
N ASP A 51 -13.44 -10.17 0.31
CA ASP A 51 -12.76 -9.11 -0.44
C ASP A 51 -11.30 -9.51 -0.76
N SER A 52 -10.91 -9.40 -2.02
CA SER A 52 -9.52 -9.64 -2.46
C SER A 52 -8.54 -8.59 -1.91
N VAL A 53 -9.04 -7.37 -1.64
CA VAL A 53 -8.30 -6.26 -1.06
C VAL A 53 -9.00 -5.77 0.20
N CYS A 54 -8.32 -5.77 1.32
CA CYS A 54 -8.89 -5.31 2.59
C CYS A 54 -9.25 -3.81 2.53
N ARG A 55 -10.53 -3.48 2.75
CA ARG A 55 -11.02 -2.08 2.77
C ARG A 55 -10.42 -1.23 3.89
N GLY A 56 -9.96 -1.86 4.97
CA GLY A 56 -9.35 -1.16 6.11
C GLY A 56 -7.89 -0.76 5.86
N CYS A 57 -7.04 -1.71 5.45
CA CYS A 57 -5.60 -1.50 5.36
C CYS A 57 -5.02 -1.58 3.95
N ARG A 58 -5.83 -1.91 2.94
CA ARG A 58 -5.46 -2.04 1.51
C ARG A 58 -4.46 -3.17 1.21
N ARG A 59 -4.19 -4.06 2.19
CA ARG A 59 -3.46 -5.30 1.93
C ARG A 59 -4.31 -6.24 1.09
N PHE A 60 -3.65 -7.02 0.26
CA PHE A 60 -4.28 -8.13 -0.45
C PHE A 60 -4.67 -9.23 0.54
N ASN A 61 -5.65 -10.05 0.23
CA ASN A 61 -6.16 -11.08 1.12
C ASN A 61 -5.06 -12.06 1.58
N HIS A 62 -4.19 -12.53 0.68
CA HIS A 62 -3.09 -13.42 1.03
C HIS A 62 -2.05 -12.72 1.94
N GLU A 63 -1.81 -11.41 1.77
CA GLU A 63 -0.93 -10.63 2.63
C GLU A 63 -1.50 -10.48 4.05
N VAL A 64 -2.83 -10.42 4.17
CA VAL A 64 -3.50 -10.39 5.48
C VAL A 64 -3.33 -11.74 6.18
N ILE A 65 -3.63 -12.84 5.47
CA ILE A 65 -3.58 -14.21 6.01
C ILE A 65 -2.16 -14.60 6.41
N ARG A 66 -1.18 -14.29 5.56
CA ARG A 66 0.22 -14.70 5.73
C ARG A 66 1.11 -13.68 6.45
N TRP A 67 0.56 -12.59 6.98
CA TRP A 67 1.35 -11.50 7.56
C TRP A 67 2.40 -11.96 8.57
N ASN A 68 2.02 -12.87 9.46
CA ASN A 68 2.92 -13.35 10.53
C ASN A 68 3.95 -14.38 10.05
N THR A 69 3.81 -14.89 8.83
CA THR A 69 4.77 -15.82 8.21
C THR A 69 5.75 -15.13 7.27
N PHE A 70 5.50 -13.85 6.93
CA PHE A 70 6.39 -13.08 6.08
C PHE A 70 7.67 -12.68 6.82
N THR A 71 8.77 -12.66 6.08
CA THR A 71 10.02 -12.10 6.58
C THR A 71 9.91 -10.58 6.76
N PRO A 72 10.80 -9.95 7.54
CA PRO A 72 10.82 -8.49 7.70
C PRO A 72 10.94 -7.75 6.35
N GLU A 73 11.70 -8.30 5.40
CA GLU A 73 11.90 -7.74 4.07
C GLU A 73 10.60 -7.77 3.25
N GLN A 74 9.89 -8.91 3.29
CA GLN A 74 8.59 -9.05 2.65
C GLN A 74 7.55 -8.09 3.25
N GLN A 75 7.52 -7.97 4.59
CA GLN A 75 6.65 -7.00 5.26
C GLN A 75 7.00 -5.56 4.87
N THR A 76 8.29 -5.24 4.76
CA THR A 76 8.77 -3.92 4.32
C THR A 76 8.32 -3.62 2.88
N THR A 77 8.39 -4.59 1.98
CA THR A 77 7.92 -4.43 0.60
C THR A 77 6.42 -4.12 0.54
N ILE A 78 5.62 -4.82 1.34
CA ILE A 78 4.19 -4.53 1.46
C ILE A 78 3.96 -3.11 2.01
N TRP A 79 4.71 -2.69 3.04
CA TRP A 79 4.64 -1.34 3.56
C TRP A 79 4.97 -0.28 2.50
N LYS A 80 6.05 -0.48 1.73
CA LYS A 80 6.44 0.44 0.64
C LYS A 80 5.33 0.59 -0.40
N ARG A 81 4.68 -0.54 -0.81
CA ARG A 81 3.54 -0.49 -1.73
C ARG A 81 2.37 0.31 -1.15
N LEU A 82 1.99 0.03 0.10
CA LEU A 82 0.91 0.76 0.78
C LEU A 82 1.21 2.25 0.92
N ASP A 83 2.45 2.61 1.22
CA ASP A 83 2.89 3.99 1.36
C ASP A 83 2.91 4.70 -0.01
N ALA A 84 3.38 4.04 -1.07
CA ALA A 84 3.34 4.58 -2.43
C ALA A 84 1.89 4.88 -2.89
N GLN A 85 0.93 4.02 -2.56
CA GLN A 85 -0.49 4.28 -2.86
C GLN A 85 -1.01 5.51 -2.10
N LEU A 86 -0.60 5.70 -0.85
CA LEU A 86 -0.96 6.90 -0.08
C LEU A 86 -0.31 8.15 -0.66
N ASP A 87 0.96 8.10 -1.06
CA ASP A 87 1.66 9.21 -1.69
C ASP A 87 0.97 9.62 -2.99
N GLN A 88 0.64 8.65 -3.84
CA GLN A 88 -0.01 8.89 -5.12
C GLN A 88 -1.37 9.58 -4.97
N ILE A 89 -2.10 9.32 -3.91
CA ILE A 89 -3.45 9.86 -3.70
C ILE A 89 -3.43 11.13 -2.83
N LEU A 90 -2.78 11.10 -1.66
CA LEU A 90 -2.91 12.18 -0.68
C LEU A 90 -2.02 13.39 -0.98
N VAL A 91 -0.83 13.18 -1.55
CA VAL A 91 0.06 14.32 -1.84
C VAL A 91 -0.60 15.30 -2.82
N PRO A 92 -1.19 14.87 -3.96
CA PRO A 92 -1.90 15.79 -4.84
C PRO A 92 -3.25 16.28 -4.28
N MET A 93 -3.90 15.53 -3.38
CA MET A 93 -5.16 15.98 -2.75
C MET A 93 -4.97 17.06 -1.69
N LEU A 94 -3.78 17.15 -1.09
CA LEU A 94 -3.45 18.06 0.01
C LEU A 94 -2.21 18.92 -0.35
N PRO A 95 -2.27 19.72 -1.41
CA PRO A 95 -1.10 20.43 -1.93
C PRO A 95 -0.57 21.53 -0.98
N PHE A 96 -1.41 22.00 -0.07
CA PHE A 96 -1.07 23.06 0.88
C PHE A 96 -0.66 22.54 2.26
N ALA A 97 -0.47 21.22 2.41
CA ALA A 97 -0.08 20.63 3.67
C ALA A 97 1.39 20.97 4.02
N ASP A 98 1.60 21.44 5.25
CA ASP A 98 2.92 21.60 5.85
C ASP A 98 3.35 20.30 6.54
N LEU A 99 4.27 19.58 5.93
CA LEU A 99 4.69 18.27 6.41
C LEU A 99 5.37 18.28 7.77
N LYS A 100 6.10 19.36 8.12
CA LYS A 100 6.73 19.49 9.44
C LYS A 100 5.66 19.66 10.51
N HIS A 101 4.70 20.51 10.24
CA HIS A 101 3.58 20.73 11.13
C HIS A 101 2.72 19.44 11.27
N VAL A 102 2.41 18.79 10.16
CA VAL A 102 1.68 17.49 10.13
C VAL A 102 2.38 16.45 11.00
N GLU A 103 3.69 16.30 10.87
CA GLU A 103 4.47 15.34 11.67
C GLU A 103 4.42 15.66 13.16
N GLY A 104 4.67 16.92 13.53
CA GLY A 104 4.54 17.38 14.91
C GLY A 104 3.15 17.17 15.49
N PHE A 105 2.10 17.45 14.70
CA PHE A 105 0.72 17.21 15.08
C PHE A 105 0.44 15.71 15.33
N VAL A 106 0.84 14.82 14.42
CA VAL A 106 0.64 13.37 14.57
C VAL A 106 1.35 12.84 15.81
N LEU A 107 2.58 13.30 16.07
CA LEU A 107 3.34 12.91 17.26
C LEU A 107 2.68 13.44 18.55
N SER A 108 2.17 14.68 18.55
CA SER A 108 1.44 15.26 19.70
C SER A 108 0.19 14.43 20.10
N LYS A 109 -0.44 13.77 19.12
CA LYS A 109 -1.57 12.87 19.36
C LYS A 109 -1.13 11.43 19.71
N ARG A 110 0.16 11.22 20.00
CA ARG A 110 0.76 9.92 20.38
C ARG A 110 0.59 8.82 19.33
N VAL A 111 0.46 9.19 18.07
CA VAL A 111 0.44 8.22 16.96
C VAL A 111 1.88 7.91 16.57
N ARG A 112 2.23 6.63 16.63
CA ARG A 112 3.55 6.16 16.20
C ARG A 112 3.63 6.17 14.68
N LEU A 113 4.64 6.83 14.16
CA LEU A 113 5.05 6.74 12.77
C LEU A 113 6.27 5.83 12.70
N ARG A 114 6.42 5.13 11.58
CA ARG A 114 7.68 4.46 11.26
C ARG A 114 8.71 5.53 10.87
N ASP A 115 9.98 5.26 11.13
CA ASP A 115 11.06 6.21 10.81
C ASP A 115 11.14 6.51 9.31
N ASP A 116 10.81 5.51 8.47
CA ASP A 116 10.75 5.59 7.01
C ASP A 116 9.36 5.93 6.44
N ALA A 117 8.43 6.42 7.30
CA ALA A 117 7.07 6.74 6.87
C ALA A 117 7.04 7.78 5.76
N SER A 118 6.36 7.47 4.66
CA SER A 118 6.25 8.34 3.50
C SER A 118 5.45 9.63 3.79
N ARG A 119 5.51 10.58 2.86
CA ARG A 119 4.73 11.83 2.96
C ARG A 119 3.24 11.52 3.06
N GLY A 120 2.71 10.67 2.19
CA GLY A 120 1.31 10.26 2.21
C GLY A 120 0.93 9.53 3.47
N ARG A 121 1.84 8.74 4.08
CA ARG A 121 1.59 8.10 5.37
C ARG A 121 1.41 9.11 6.50
N LYS A 122 2.21 10.15 6.54
CA LYS A 122 2.08 11.24 7.52
C LYS A 122 0.76 11.98 7.33
N LEU A 123 0.44 12.36 6.09
CA LEU A 123 -0.85 12.99 5.73
C LEU A 123 -2.05 12.11 6.09
N TYR A 124 -1.98 10.81 5.80
CA TYR A 124 -3.03 9.85 6.17
C TYR A 124 -3.30 9.81 7.66
N GLN A 125 -2.25 9.76 8.48
CA GLN A 125 -2.44 9.72 9.93
C GLN A 125 -3.07 11.02 10.46
N ALA A 126 -2.64 12.17 9.98
CA ALA A 126 -3.25 13.45 10.34
C ALA A 126 -4.71 13.54 9.90
N LEU A 127 -5.01 13.16 8.65
CA LEU A 127 -6.39 13.16 8.13
C LEU A 127 -7.29 12.19 8.90
N LYS A 128 -6.79 11.01 9.28
CA LYS A 128 -7.51 10.02 10.11
C LYS A 128 -7.82 10.55 11.52
N ILE A 129 -6.92 11.36 12.09
CA ILE A 129 -7.17 12.03 13.38
C ILE A 129 -8.27 13.07 13.22
N CYS A 130 -8.20 13.90 12.16
CA CYS A 130 -9.19 14.91 11.85
C CYS A 130 -10.58 14.31 11.51
N GLU A 131 -10.61 13.13 10.87
CA GLU A 131 -11.87 12.43 10.58
C GLU A 131 -12.61 12.07 11.87
N LYS A 132 -11.89 11.63 12.91
CA LYS A 132 -12.45 11.31 14.22
C LYS A 132 -12.90 12.56 14.97
N ASN A 133 -12.18 13.66 14.84
CA ASN A 133 -12.50 14.95 15.46
C ASN A 133 -12.12 16.10 14.52
N LYS A 134 -13.11 16.64 13.85
CA LYS A 134 -12.95 17.70 12.83
C LYS A 134 -12.35 19.00 13.38
N ASN A 135 -12.45 19.25 14.68
CA ASN A 135 -11.91 20.45 15.31
C ASN A 135 -10.38 20.51 15.21
N PHE A 136 -9.73 19.36 15.00
CA PHE A 136 -8.29 19.29 14.78
C PHE A 136 -7.81 19.72 13.37
N ALA A 137 -8.72 19.97 12.44
CA ALA A 137 -8.35 20.30 11.07
C ALA A 137 -7.44 21.53 10.99
N ASN A 138 -7.76 22.60 11.73
CA ASN A 138 -6.99 23.86 11.69
C ASN A 138 -5.59 23.72 12.32
N GLU A 139 -5.40 22.83 13.29
CA GLU A 139 -4.12 22.59 13.96
C GLU A 139 -3.31 21.45 13.34
N SER A 140 -3.86 20.76 12.35
CA SER A 140 -3.28 19.53 11.78
C SER A 140 -2.12 19.77 10.81
N GLY A 141 -1.97 20.99 10.30
CA GLY A 141 -1.03 21.29 9.22
C GLY A 141 -1.46 20.78 7.84
N LEU A 142 -2.67 20.23 7.69
CA LEU A 142 -3.19 19.71 6.42
C LEU A 142 -3.61 20.80 5.41
N GLY A 143 -3.74 22.06 5.86
CA GLY A 143 -4.20 23.17 5.01
C GLY A 143 -5.69 23.07 4.63
N ILE A 144 -6.51 22.42 5.47
CA ILE A 144 -7.94 22.21 5.25
C ILE A 144 -8.78 22.72 6.43
N GLN A 145 -10.03 23.06 6.16
CA GLN A 145 -11.00 23.47 7.17
C GLN A 145 -11.83 22.28 7.69
N SER A 146 -12.44 22.44 8.86
CA SER A 146 -13.22 21.37 9.52
C SER A 146 -14.35 20.80 8.65
N GLN A 147 -15.03 21.63 7.85
CA GLN A 147 -16.09 21.20 6.95
C GLN A 147 -15.58 20.40 5.75
N GLN A 148 -14.32 20.56 5.37
CA GLN A 148 -13.68 19.85 4.25
C GLN A 148 -13.20 18.46 4.63
N VAL A 149 -13.03 18.14 5.91
CA VAL A 149 -12.49 16.87 6.39
C VAL A 149 -13.29 15.68 5.87
N LYS A 150 -14.63 15.70 6.04
CA LYS A 150 -15.49 14.58 5.64
C LYS A 150 -15.50 14.33 4.13
N PRO A 151 -15.70 15.33 3.24
CA PRO A 151 -15.64 15.08 1.80
C PRO A 151 -14.25 14.65 1.32
N ILE A 152 -13.17 15.21 1.88
CA ILE A 152 -11.80 14.80 1.53
C ILE A 152 -11.55 13.35 1.98
N TRP A 153 -11.98 12.96 3.19
CA TRP A 153 -11.85 11.60 3.68
C TRP A 153 -12.60 10.60 2.78
N GLN A 154 -13.84 10.89 2.40
CA GLN A 154 -14.64 10.02 1.54
C GLN A 154 -14.01 9.84 0.15
N GLU A 155 -13.52 10.93 -0.44
CA GLU A 155 -12.86 10.87 -1.74
C GLU A 155 -11.52 10.13 -1.67
N PHE A 156 -10.74 10.34 -0.62
CA PHE A 156 -9.53 9.58 -0.36
C PHE A 156 -9.81 8.07 -0.26
N GLU A 157 -10.78 7.67 0.58
CA GLU A 157 -11.15 6.26 0.75
C GLU A 157 -11.55 5.61 -0.57
N ARG A 158 -12.35 6.31 -1.39
CA ARG A 158 -12.77 5.86 -2.71
C ARG A 158 -11.59 5.65 -3.64
N ARG A 159 -10.69 6.65 -3.73
CA ARG A 159 -9.53 6.60 -4.64
C ARG A 159 -8.51 5.54 -4.24
N VAL A 160 -8.14 5.50 -2.97
CA VAL A 160 -7.11 4.55 -2.52
C VAL A 160 -7.60 3.11 -2.61
N LEU A 161 -8.90 2.85 -2.39
CA LEU A 161 -9.46 1.51 -2.57
C LEU A 161 -9.48 1.12 -4.06
N ALA A 162 -9.89 2.01 -4.94
CA ALA A 162 -9.89 1.76 -6.39
C ALA A 162 -8.47 1.47 -6.91
N LEU A 163 -7.48 2.25 -6.45
CA LEU A 163 -6.08 2.03 -6.81
C LEU A 163 -5.56 0.67 -6.30
N ALA A 164 -5.92 0.29 -5.07
CA ALA A 164 -5.49 -0.98 -4.49
C ALA A 164 -6.13 -2.18 -5.19
N ILE A 165 -7.41 -2.09 -5.59
CA ILE A 165 -8.08 -3.12 -6.39
C ILE A 165 -7.44 -3.23 -7.78
N ALA A 166 -7.24 -2.10 -8.47
CA ALA A 166 -6.58 -2.11 -9.78
C ALA A 166 -5.16 -2.70 -9.72
N SER A 167 -4.42 -2.44 -8.61
CA SER A 167 -3.11 -3.05 -8.38
C SER A 167 -3.19 -4.56 -8.18
N TYR A 168 -4.21 -5.03 -7.47
CA TYR A 168 -4.47 -6.46 -7.30
C TYR A 168 -4.82 -7.13 -8.63
N ASP A 169 -5.75 -6.55 -9.38
CA ASP A 169 -6.19 -7.08 -10.67
C ASP A 169 -5.04 -7.15 -11.67
N LEU A 170 -4.18 -6.14 -11.70
CA LEU A 170 -3.00 -6.14 -12.55
C LEU A 170 -2.01 -7.25 -12.16
N ALA A 171 -1.78 -7.45 -10.86
CA ALA A 171 -0.78 -8.40 -10.37
C ALA A 171 -1.23 -9.86 -10.49
N PHE A 172 -2.52 -10.14 -10.32
CA PHE A 172 -3.02 -11.52 -10.21
C PHE A 172 -3.95 -11.90 -11.36
N LEU A 173 -5.00 -11.13 -11.66
CA LEU A 173 -6.00 -11.55 -12.65
C LEU A 173 -5.50 -11.40 -14.09
N ARG A 174 -4.75 -10.34 -14.38
CA ARG A 174 -4.18 -10.17 -15.74
C ARG A 174 -3.03 -11.13 -16.00
N ALA A 175 -2.23 -11.45 -15.01
CA ALA A 175 -1.15 -12.42 -15.15
C ALA A 175 -1.73 -13.81 -15.48
N ASP A 176 -2.77 -14.24 -14.77
CA ASP A 176 -3.45 -15.52 -15.03
C ASP A 176 -4.01 -15.57 -16.45
N SER A 177 -4.74 -14.53 -16.88
CA SER A 177 -5.33 -14.49 -18.22
C SER A 177 -4.28 -14.43 -19.35
N ILE A 178 -3.13 -13.82 -19.11
CA ILE A 178 -2.00 -13.82 -20.07
C ILE A 178 -1.38 -15.21 -20.12
N SER A 179 -1.18 -15.86 -18.97
CA SER A 179 -0.61 -17.21 -18.89
C SER A 179 -1.51 -18.22 -19.61
N GLU A 180 -2.81 -18.18 -19.39
CA GLU A 180 -3.78 -19.05 -20.07
C GLU A 180 -3.75 -18.89 -21.60
N ARG A 181 -3.67 -17.62 -22.09
CA ARG A 181 -3.56 -17.35 -23.53
C ARG A 181 -2.27 -17.88 -24.13
N LEU A 182 -1.14 -17.72 -23.43
CA LEU A 182 0.16 -18.21 -23.89
C LEU A 182 0.20 -19.74 -23.94
N ILE A 183 -0.41 -20.43 -22.98
CA ILE A 183 -0.53 -21.88 -22.97
C ILE A 183 -1.35 -22.34 -24.20
N HIS A 184 -2.50 -21.70 -24.42
CA HIS A 184 -3.38 -22.07 -25.55
C HIS A 184 -2.70 -21.87 -26.92
N LEU A 185 -1.93 -20.78 -27.10
CA LEU A 185 -1.16 -20.53 -28.32
C LEU A 185 -0.02 -21.54 -28.53
N ALA A 186 0.56 -22.05 -27.43
CA ALA A 186 1.62 -23.07 -27.52
C ALA A 186 1.07 -24.49 -27.82
N GLU A 187 -0.23 -24.73 -27.57
CA GLU A 187 -0.88 -26.00 -27.89
C GLU A 187 -1.40 -26.06 -29.33
N GLU A 188 -1.50 -24.90 -30.02
CA GLU A 188 -1.95 -24.80 -31.41
C GLU A 188 -0.79 -24.90 -32.46
N GLU A 189 0.48 -24.92 -32.03
CA GLU A 189 1.68 -25.12 -32.85
C GLU A 189 2.14 -26.60 -32.85
#